data_1f4093ea226ebbb6ac8314005c9f50cf
#
_entry.id   1f4093ea226ebbb6ac8314005c9f50cf
#
_cell.length_a   1.000
_cell.length_b   1.000
_cell.length_c   1.000
_cell.angle_alpha   90.00
_cell.angle_beta   90.00
_cell.angle_gamma   90.00
#
_symmetry.space_group_name_H-M   'P 1'
#
loop_
_entity.id
_entity.type
_entity.pdbx_description
1 polymer ?
#
loop_
_entity_poly.entity_id
_entity_poly.type
_entity_poly.pdbx_seq_one_letter_code
_entity_poly.pdbx_strand_id
1 'polypeptide(L)'
;AKAVGDIKAKLLENNINTPLVADVHHNGMKIAMEVAKHVDKVRINPGLFVFEKSDPTRTEYTDEEFETIKQTILKRFTPLVEVLKAENKALRIGVNHGSLSERMLFTYGDTPLGMTESAMEFVKICDELDFHNIIISMKASRAPVMMAAYRMIADRLDSEGYNYPLHLGVTEAGDGDYGRIKSTAG
;
A
#
# COMPACT_ATOMS: atom_id res chain seq x y z
N ALA A 1 12.43 -3.17 13.09
CA ALA A 1 11.60 -2.51 14.11
C ALA A 1 12.44 -1.80 15.16
N LYS A 2 13.39 -2.51 15.84
CA LYS A 2 14.19 -1.90 16.91
C LYS A 2 14.87 -0.58 16.50
N ALA A 3 15.60 -0.57 15.38
CA ALA A 3 16.27 0.64 14.88
C ALA A 3 15.31 1.82 14.64
N VAL A 4 14.06 1.56 14.24
CA VAL A 4 13.04 2.61 14.06
C VAL A 4 12.65 3.22 15.41
N GLY A 5 12.52 2.39 16.45
CA GLY A 5 12.29 2.86 17.81
C GLY A 5 13.45 3.73 18.34
N ASP A 6 14.68 3.28 18.10
CA ASP A 6 15.89 4.02 18.49
C ASP A 6 15.99 5.36 17.76
N ILE A 7 15.62 5.42 16.48
CA ILE A 7 15.55 6.66 15.69
C ILE A 7 14.49 7.61 16.28
N LYS A 8 13.28 7.12 16.57
CA LYS A 8 12.20 7.95 17.17
C LYS A 8 12.63 8.52 18.50
N ALA A 9 13.24 7.71 19.36
CA ALA A 9 13.76 8.16 20.66
C ALA A 9 14.79 9.28 20.50
N LYS A 10 15.78 9.10 19.63
CA LYS A 10 16.80 10.13 19.37
C LYS A 10 16.24 11.43 18.80
N LEU A 11 15.23 11.35 17.94
CA LEU A 11 14.54 12.55 17.42
C LEU A 11 13.90 13.34 18.58
N LEU A 12 13.17 12.63 19.45
CA LEU A 12 12.51 13.24 20.60
C LEU A 12 13.53 13.83 21.61
N GLU A 13 14.63 13.16 21.90
CA GLU A 13 15.73 13.66 22.74
C GLU A 13 16.32 14.98 22.21
N ASN A 14 16.28 15.17 20.89
CA ASN A 14 16.75 16.40 20.24
C ASN A 14 15.63 17.41 19.96
N ASN A 15 14.44 17.25 20.55
CA ASN A 15 13.26 18.09 20.33
C ASN A 15 12.79 18.12 18.86
N ILE A 16 13.03 17.07 18.09
CA ILE A 16 12.59 16.92 16.70
C ILE A 16 11.30 16.12 16.67
N ASN A 17 10.18 16.79 16.40
CA ASN A 17 8.84 16.20 16.35
C ASN A 17 8.40 15.84 14.92
N THR A 18 9.34 15.54 14.02
CA THR A 18 9.01 15.11 12.65
C THR A 18 8.30 13.76 12.66
N PRO A 19 7.14 13.64 12.00
CA PRO A 19 6.45 12.36 11.87
C PRO A 19 7.31 11.34 11.10
N LEU A 20 7.33 10.11 11.60
CA LEU A 20 8.01 9.00 10.94
C LEU A 20 7.02 8.11 10.19
N VAL A 21 7.44 7.66 9.02
CA VAL A 21 6.71 6.69 8.20
C VAL A 21 7.57 5.43 8.03
N ALA A 22 7.05 4.28 8.44
CA ALA A 22 7.68 3.00 8.15
C ALA A 22 7.16 2.46 6.80
N ASP A 23 8.08 2.23 5.87
CA ASP A 23 7.78 1.60 4.59
C ASP A 23 8.00 0.08 4.71
N VAL A 24 6.92 -0.67 4.94
CA VAL A 24 6.96 -2.13 5.10
C VAL A 24 6.64 -2.79 3.76
N HIS A 25 7.69 -3.22 3.06
CA HIS A 25 7.55 -3.76 1.71
C HIS A 25 7.36 -5.29 1.69
N HIS A 26 8.14 -6.02 2.50
CA HIS A 26 8.08 -7.49 2.60
C HIS A 26 7.75 -7.96 4.01
N ASN A 27 7.28 -9.22 4.16
CA ASN A 27 6.90 -9.83 5.45
C ASN A 27 5.90 -8.99 6.25
N GLY A 28 4.97 -8.36 5.52
CA GLY A 28 4.12 -7.25 5.88
C GLY A 28 3.64 -7.23 7.33
N MET A 29 2.94 -8.29 7.78
CA MET A 29 2.21 -8.23 9.02
C MET A 29 3.08 -8.13 10.28
N LYS A 30 4.07 -9.01 10.43
CA LYS A 30 4.91 -9.04 11.63
C LYS A 30 5.70 -7.75 11.81
N ILE A 31 6.35 -7.29 10.74
CA ILE A 31 7.14 -6.07 10.77
C ILE A 31 6.23 -4.85 10.94
N ALA A 32 5.10 -4.80 10.25
CA ALA A 32 4.12 -3.71 10.36
C ALA A 32 3.62 -3.54 11.80
N MET A 33 3.27 -4.64 12.48
CA MET A 33 2.84 -4.63 13.88
C MET A 33 3.92 -4.14 14.85
N GLU A 34 5.18 -4.53 14.61
CA GLU A 34 6.28 -4.11 15.46
C GLU A 34 6.63 -2.63 15.25
N VAL A 35 6.68 -2.15 14.00
CA VAL A 35 7.03 -0.76 13.73
C VAL A 35 5.88 0.20 14.03
N ALA A 36 4.63 -0.24 13.95
CA ALA A 36 3.45 0.57 14.25
C ALA A 36 3.53 1.24 15.62
N LYS A 37 4.20 0.61 16.60
CA LYS A 37 4.42 1.16 17.95
C LYS A 37 5.33 2.42 17.97
N HIS A 38 6.15 2.62 16.95
CA HIS A 38 7.22 3.61 16.94
C HIS A 38 7.04 4.73 15.91
N VAL A 39 6.10 4.57 14.97
CA VAL A 39 5.93 5.49 13.86
C VAL A 39 4.54 6.12 13.87
N ASP A 40 4.40 7.20 13.12
CA ASP A 40 3.14 7.94 12.98
C ASP A 40 2.29 7.39 11.81
N LYS A 41 2.96 6.69 10.88
CA LYS A 41 2.31 6.05 9.74
C LYS A 41 3.04 4.78 9.31
N VAL A 42 2.27 3.75 8.97
CA VAL A 42 2.79 2.52 8.35
C VAL A 42 2.39 2.49 6.88
N ARG A 43 3.31 2.16 5.98
CA ARG A 43 2.98 1.80 4.61
C ARG A 43 3.03 0.29 4.45
N ILE A 44 2.02 -0.25 3.82
CA ILE A 44 1.98 -1.64 3.34
C ILE A 44 1.94 -1.69 1.82
N ASN A 45 2.39 -2.82 1.24
CA ASN A 45 2.20 -3.13 -0.17
C ASN A 45 1.12 -4.21 -0.30
N PRO A 46 -0.07 -3.89 -0.86
CA PRO A 46 -1.15 -4.85 -1.06
C PRO A 46 -0.73 -6.14 -1.76
N GLY A 47 0.04 -6.03 -2.84
CA GLY A 47 0.47 -7.17 -3.64
C GLY A 47 1.43 -8.13 -2.92
N LEU A 48 2.10 -7.68 -1.86
CA LEU A 48 3.06 -8.47 -1.08
C LEU A 48 2.58 -8.73 0.36
N PHE A 49 1.35 -8.32 0.68
CA PHE A 49 0.82 -8.41 2.04
C PHE A 49 0.46 -9.84 2.43
N VAL A 50 -0.18 -10.57 1.52
CA VAL A 50 -0.40 -12.01 1.63
C VAL A 50 0.40 -12.69 0.54
N PHE A 51 1.51 -13.29 0.92
CA PHE A 51 2.32 -14.05 -0.02
C PHE A 51 1.69 -15.41 -0.23
N GLU A 52 1.31 -15.69 -1.46
CA GLU A 52 0.94 -17.01 -1.94
C GLU A 52 2.12 -17.62 -2.68
N LYS A 53 2.31 -18.91 -2.48
CA LYS A 53 3.34 -19.61 -3.25
C LYS A 53 2.88 -19.67 -4.70
N SER A 54 3.67 -19.08 -5.60
CA SER A 54 3.39 -19.11 -7.02
C SER A 54 3.29 -20.57 -7.52
N ASP A 55 2.24 -20.85 -8.26
CA ASP A 55 2.06 -22.10 -8.96
C ASP A 55 2.21 -21.85 -10.47
N PRO A 56 3.35 -22.21 -11.07
CA PRO A 56 3.59 -21.96 -12.50
C PRO A 56 2.65 -22.73 -13.43
N THR A 57 1.87 -23.67 -12.90
CA THR A 57 0.87 -24.44 -13.67
C THR A 57 -0.52 -23.84 -13.60
N ARG A 58 -0.71 -22.84 -12.74
CA ARG A 58 -2.00 -22.16 -12.57
C ARG A 58 -2.35 -21.34 -13.82
N THR A 59 -3.57 -21.52 -14.30
CA THR A 59 -4.11 -20.79 -15.46
C THR A 59 -5.21 -19.81 -15.10
N GLU A 60 -5.85 -19.99 -13.93
CA GLU A 60 -6.95 -19.15 -13.48
C GLU A 60 -7.09 -19.21 -11.96
N TYR A 61 -7.87 -18.28 -11.41
CA TYR A 61 -8.36 -18.30 -10.04
C TYR A 61 -9.87 -18.44 -10.07
N THR A 62 -10.41 -19.32 -9.24
CA THR A 62 -11.86 -19.48 -9.07
C THR A 62 -12.41 -18.40 -8.13
N ASP A 63 -13.71 -18.12 -8.19
CA ASP A 63 -14.38 -17.20 -7.28
C ASP A 63 -14.23 -17.62 -5.81
N GLU A 64 -14.23 -18.93 -5.54
CA GLU A 64 -14.03 -19.47 -4.19
C GLU A 64 -12.60 -19.22 -3.67
N GLU A 65 -11.59 -19.36 -4.53
CA GLU A 65 -10.20 -19.00 -4.18
C GLU A 65 -10.05 -17.52 -3.91
N PHE A 66 -10.67 -16.67 -4.74
CA PHE A 66 -10.69 -15.22 -4.51
C PHE A 66 -11.27 -14.88 -3.15
N GLU A 67 -12.43 -15.44 -2.80
CA GLU A 67 -13.07 -15.17 -1.51
C GLU A 67 -12.23 -15.70 -0.35
N THR A 68 -11.62 -16.87 -0.47
CA THR A 68 -10.72 -17.44 0.54
C THR A 68 -9.51 -16.55 0.79
N ILE A 69 -8.90 -16.02 -0.27
CA ILE A 69 -7.77 -15.09 -0.16
C ILE A 69 -8.20 -13.79 0.49
N LYS A 70 -9.35 -13.24 0.09
CA LYS A 70 -9.93 -12.02 0.68
C LYS A 70 -10.15 -12.19 2.19
N GLN A 71 -10.72 -13.31 2.62
CA GLN A 71 -10.89 -13.63 4.05
C GLN A 71 -9.54 -13.76 4.77
N THR A 72 -8.54 -14.30 4.10
CA THR A 72 -7.17 -14.37 4.65
C THR A 72 -6.55 -12.99 4.80
N ILE A 73 -6.74 -12.10 3.82
CA ILE A 73 -6.29 -10.71 3.89
C ILE A 73 -6.98 -10.03 5.07
N LEU A 74 -8.31 -10.08 5.14
CA LEU A 74 -9.11 -9.50 6.22
C LEU A 74 -8.58 -9.96 7.59
N LYS A 75 -8.48 -11.28 7.80
CA LYS A 75 -8.01 -11.85 9.06
C LYS A 75 -6.59 -11.38 9.46
N ARG A 76 -5.69 -11.25 8.48
CA ARG A 76 -4.31 -10.82 8.75
C ARG A 76 -4.19 -9.31 8.91
N PHE A 77 -5.01 -8.55 8.23
CA PHE A 77 -4.92 -7.09 8.20
C PHE A 77 -5.62 -6.43 9.38
N THR A 78 -6.74 -6.99 9.83
CA THR A 78 -7.54 -6.46 10.96
C THR A 78 -6.69 -6.09 12.18
N PRO A 79 -5.78 -6.95 12.71
CA PRO A 79 -5.01 -6.58 13.89
C PRO A 79 -4.13 -5.33 13.71
N LEU A 80 -3.60 -5.11 12.50
CA LEU A 80 -2.83 -3.91 12.21
C LEU A 80 -3.71 -2.67 12.21
N VAL A 81 -4.88 -2.75 11.56
CA VAL A 81 -5.86 -1.65 11.51
C VAL A 81 -6.32 -1.28 12.92
N GLU A 82 -6.62 -2.27 13.75
CA GLU A 82 -7.03 -2.05 15.15
C GLU A 82 -5.96 -1.30 15.97
N VAL A 83 -4.69 -1.67 15.82
CA VAL A 83 -3.58 -0.97 16.49
C VAL A 83 -3.46 0.46 15.98
N LEU A 84 -3.52 0.68 14.65
CA LEU A 84 -3.41 2.02 14.07
C LEU A 84 -4.60 2.90 14.48
N LYS A 85 -5.81 2.33 14.53
CA LYS A 85 -7.03 3.01 14.99
C LYS A 85 -6.92 3.41 16.47
N ALA A 86 -6.53 2.48 17.33
CA ALA A 86 -6.39 2.72 18.78
C ALA A 86 -5.35 3.79 19.10
N GLU A 87 -4.28 3.88 18.34
CA GLU A 87 -3.19 4.83 18.53
C GLU A 87 -3.29 6.09 17.65
N ASN A 88 -4.43 6.28 16.94
CA ASN A 88 -4.68 7.39 16.01
C ASN A 88 -3.55 7.58 14.99
N LYS A 89 -3.06 6.51 14.42
CA LYS A 89 -1.99 6.49 13.42
C LYS A 89 -2.55 6.30 12.01
N ALA A 90 -1.76 6.70 11.02
CA ALA A 90 -2.17 6.60 9.63
C ALA A 90 -1.65 5.31 8.96
N LEU A 91 -2.36 4.91 7.92
CA LEU A 91 -1.96 3.85 7.01
C LEU A 91 -1.73 4.41 5.60
N ARG A 92 -0.67 3.98 4.91
CA ARG A 92 -0.56 4.17 3.48
C ARG A 92 -0.71 2.84 2.75
N ILE A 93 -1.76 2.72 1.95
CA ILE A 93 -1.96 1.63 0.99
C ILE A 93 -1.09 1.95 -0.22
N GLY A 94 0.04 1.27 -0.35
CA GLY A 94 1.09 1.62 -1.32
C GLY A 94 1.25 0.57 -2.40
N VAL A 95 0.49 0.71 -3.50
CA VAL A 95 0.58 -0.17 -4.66
C VAL A 95 1.73 0.26 -5.57
N ASN A 96 2.49 -0.72 -6.03
CA ASN A 96 3.53 -0.52 -7.04
C ASN A 96 3.25 -1.41 -8.25
N HIS A 97 3.36 -0.83 -9.45
CA HIS A 97 3.45 -1.58 -10.70
C HIS A 97 4.64 -2.56 -10.63
N GLY A 98 4.45 -3.78 -11.08
CA GLY A 98 5.46 -4.85 -11.01
C GLY A 98 5.46 -5.63 -9.68
N SER A 99 4.59 -5.30 -8.72
CA SER A 99 4.49 -6.04 -7.46
C SER A 99 3.03 -6.30 -7.04
N LEU A 100 2.15 -6.47 -8.00
CA LEU A 100 0.78 -6.91 -7.75
C LEU A 100 0.76 -8.39 -7.31
N SER A 101 -0.26 -8.80 -6.56
CA SER A 101 -0.45 -10.21 -6.22
C SER A 101 -0.75 -11.03 -7.47
N GLU A 102 -0.39 -12.31 -7.43
CA GLU A 102 -0.55 -13.22 -8.57
C GLU A 102 -2.00 -13.22 -9.09
N ARG A 103 -2.99 -13.29 -8.21
CA ARG A 103 -4.41 -13.25 -8.61
C ARG A 103 -4.80 -11.92 -9.30
N MET A 104 -4.25 -10.78 -8.86
CA MET A 104 -4.48 -9.50 -9.52
C MET A 104 -3.84 -9.45 -10.91
N LEU A 105 -2.65 -10.04 -11.05
CA LEU A 105 -1.98 -10.18 -12.34
C LEU A 105 -2.78 -11.06 -13.31
N PHE A 106 -3.34 -12.19 -12.84
CA PHE A 106 -4.16 -13.07 -13.66
C PHE A 106 -5.45 -12.38 -14.12
N THR A 107 -6.12 -11.67 -13.23
CA THR A 107 -7.44 -11.09 -13.53
C THR A 107 -7.34 -9.78 -14.32
N TYR A 108 -6.41 -8.90 -13.96
CA TYR A 108 -6.34 -7.53 -14.48
C TYR A 108 -5.03 -7.21 -15.21
N GLY A 109 -4.04 -8.12 -15.16
CA GLY A 109 -2.68 -7.87 -15.64
C GLY A 109 -1.92 -6.87 -14.77
N ASP A 110 -0.64 -6.64 -15.12
CA ASP A 110 0.15 -5.56 -14.53
C ASP A 110 -0.18 -4.22 -15.21
N THR A 111 -1.35 -3.70 -14.90
CA THR A 111 -2.00 -2.57 -15.55
C THR A 111 -2.45 -1.52 -14.53
N PRO A 112 -2.76 -0.28 -14.96
CA PRO A 112 -3.40 0.70 -14.09
C PRO A 112 -4.69 0.20 -13.42
N LEU A 113 -5.48 -0.63 -14.12
CA LEU A 113 -6.68 -1.24 -13.56
C LEU A 113 -6.33 -2.24 -12.45
N GLY A 114 -5.37 -3.14 -12.69
CA GLY A 114 -4.92 -4.08 -11.66
C GLY A 114 -4.36 -3.39 -10.43
N MET A 115 -3.64 -2.28 -10.60
CA MET A 115 -3.19 -1.43 -9.49
C MET A 115 -4.38 -0.85 -8.72
N THR A 116 -5.39 -0.34 -9.43
CA THR A 116 -6.59 0.26 -8.83
C THR A 116 -7.38 -0.76 -8.01
N GLU A 117 -7.68 -1.92 -8.58
CA GLU A 117 -8.44 -2.97 -7.88
C GLU A 117 -7.65 -3.52 -6.67
N SER A 118 -6.32 -3.62 -6.78
CA SER A 118 -5.45 -3.99 -5.65
C SER A 118 -5.51 -2.98 -4.49
N ALA A 119 -5.60 -1.69 -4.78
CA ALA A 119 -5.76 -0.67 -3.76
C ALA A 119 -7.17 -0.69 -3.15
N MET A 120 -8.20 -0.76 -4.00
CA MET A 120 -9.61 -0.72 -3.58
C MET A 120 -9.99 -1.87 -2.67
N GLU A 121 -9.40 -3.04 -2.86
CA GLU A 121 -9.61 -4.17 -1.95
C GLU A 121 -9.26 -3.80 -0.50
N PHE A 122 -8.09 -3.19 -0.28
CA PHE A 122 -7.67 -2.76 1.05
C PHE A 122 -8.44 -1.54 1.56
N VAL A 123 -8.85 -0.64 0.68
CA VAL A 123 -9.74 0.49 1.02
C VAL A 123 -11.05 -0.03 1.58
N LYS A 124 -11.69 -1.00 0.90
CA LYS A 124 -12.96 -1.59 1.35
C LYS A 124 -12.83 -2.31 2.70
N ILE A 125 -11.73 -3.02 2.93
CA ILE A 125 -11.47 -3.64 4.23
C ILE A 125 -11.30 -2.57 5.32
N CYS A 126 -10.62 -1.47 5.04
CA CYS A 126 -10.50 -0.36 5.99
C CYS A 126 -11.88 0.26 6.31
N ASP A 127 -12.71 0.43 5.30
CA ASP A 127 -14.08 0.95 5.45
C ASP A 127 -14.94 0.01 6.30
N GLU A 128 -14.92 -1.30 6.04
CA GLU A 128 -15.59 -2.34 6.85
C GLU A 128 -15.15 -2.31 8.32
N LEU A 129 -13.90 -1.90 8.59
CA LEU A 129 -13.34 -1.75 9.94
C LEU A 129 -13.52 -0.34 10.53
N ASP A 130 -14.26 0.55 9.86
CA ASP A 130 -14.43 1.95 10.24
C ASP A 130 -13.09 2.64 10.52
N PHE A 131 -12.13 2.48 9.60
CA PHE A 131 -10.79 3.07 9.65
C PHE A 131 -10.53 3.94 8.43
N HIS A 132 -10.50 5.26 8.62
CA HIS A 132 -10.45 6.24 7.54
C HIS A 132 -9.17 7.08 7.50
N ASN A 133 -8.23 6.85 8.42
CA ASN A 133 -6.93 7.55 8.38
C ASN A 133 -5.96 6.88 7.38
N ILE A 134 -6.35 6.92 6.10
CA ILE A 134 -5.67 6.25 5.00
C ILE A 134 -5.12 7.26 4.00
N ILE A 135 -4.01 6.88 3.35
CA ILE A 135 -3.39 7.55 2.21
C ILE A 135 -3.15 6.50 1.15
N ILE A 136 -3.35 6.81 -0.12
CA ILE A 136 -3.15 5.85 -1.22
C ILE A 136 -2.00 6.30 -2.11
N SER A 137 -1.16 5.37 -2.54
CA SER A 137 -0.13 5.63 -3.55
C SER A 137 -0.11 4.55 -4.62
N MET A 138 0.00 4.99 -5.88
CA MET A 138 -0.07 4.19 -7.11
C MET A 138 1.21 4.42 -7.91
N LYS A 139 2.34 3.89 -7.43
CA LYS A 139 3.65 4.19 -8.02
C LYS A 139 4.00 3.24 -9.17
N ALA A 140 4.57 3.80 -10.23
CA ALA A 140 5.16 3.06 -11.34
C ALA A 140 6.44 3.75 -11.81
N SER A 141 7.34 3.00 -12.46
CA SER A 141 8.55 3.54 -13.08
C SER A 141 8.29 4.25 -14.41
N ARG A 142 7.15 3.94 -15.05
CA ARG A 142 6.68 4.59 -16.27
C ARG A 142 5.63 5.65 -15.92
N ALA A 143 5.97 6.92 -16.14
CA ALA A 143 5.07 8.04 -15.82
C ALA A 143 3.66 7.91 -16.44
N PRO A 144 3.47 7.51 -17.72
CA PRO A 144 2.11 7.33 -18.26
C PRO A 144 1.28 6.27 -17.52
N VAL A 145 1.90 5.17 -17.09
CA VAL A 145 1.22 4.12 -16.29
C VAL A 145 0.82 4.68 -14.93
N MET A 146 1.74 5.37 -14.26
CA MET A 146 1.50 6.03 -12.98
C MET A 146 0.35 7.04 -13.07
N MET A 147 0.38 7.94 -14.05
CA MET A 147 -0.66 8.93 -14.28
C MET A 147 -2.05 8.29 -14.51
N ALA A 148 -2.09 7.23 -15.35
CA ALA A 148 -3.33 6.50 -15.60
C ALA A 148 -3.86 5.85 -14.32
N ALA A 149 -2.99 5.21 -13.51
CA ALA A 149 -3.38 4.59 -12.27
C ALA A 149 -3.91 5.60 -11.24
N TYR A 150 -3.28 6.79 -11.11
CA TYR A 150 -3.79 7.83 -10.22
C TYR A 150 -5.13 8.42 -10.66
N ARG A 151 -5.35 8.60 -11.97
CA ARG A 151 -6.64 9.04 -12.48
C ARG A 151 -7.73 8.00 -12.22
N MET A 152 -7.44 6.73 -12.51
CA MET A 152 -8.40 5.65 -12.27
C MET A 152 -8.76 5.50 -10.80
N ILE A 153 -7.78 5.57 -9.89
CA ILE A 153 -8.09 5.46 -8.46
C ILE A 153 -8.86 6.69 -7.96
N ALA A 154 -8.56 7.90 -8.45
CA ALA A 154 -9.32 9.10 -8.09
C ALA A 154 -10.78 8.98 -8.54
N ASP A 155 -11.02 8.63 -9.80
CA ASP A 155 -12.37 8.43 -10.35
C ASP A 155 -13.13 7.34 -9.57
N ARG A 156 -12.41 6.26 -9.18
CA ARG A 156 -13.01 5.15 -8.42
C ARG A 156 -13.38 5.57 -6.99
N LEU A 157 -12.52 6.30 -6.31
CA LEU A 157 -12.79 6.83 -4.98
C LEU A 157 -13.99 7.78 -5.01
N ASP A 158 -14.01 8.71 -5.94
CA ASP A 158 -15.11 9.67 -6.09
C ASP A 158 -16.44 8.95 -6.36
N SER A 159 -16.45 7.95 -7.24
CA SER A 159 -17.66 7.20 -7.60
C SER A 159 -18.22 6.35 -6.45
N GLU A 160 -17.36 5.91 -5.54
CA GLU A 160 -17.74 5.13 -4.34
C GLU A 160 -17.91 6.01 -3.09
N GLY A 161 -17.74 7.33 -3.19
CA GLY A 161 -17.96 8.29 -2.10
C GLY A 161 -16.80 8.41 -1.12
N TYR A 162 -15.60 7.95 -1.49
CA TYR A 162 -14.40 8.07 -0.68
C TYR A 162 -13.62 9.35 -0.99
N ASN A 163 -13.07 9.98 0.04
CA ASN A 163 -12.22 11.17 -0.09
C ASN A 163 -10.89 10.96 0.65
N TYR A 164 -10.06 10.07 0.13
CA TYR A 164 -8.74 9.79 0.70
C TYR A 164 -7.63 10.52 -0.04
N PRO A 165 -6.63 11.10 0.66
CA PRO A 165 -5.52 11.77 0.04
C PRO A 165 -4.65 10.82 -0.77
N LEU A 166 -4.12 11.31 -1.89
CA LEU A 166 -3.21 10.59 -2.76
C LEU A 166 -1.77 11.05 -2.51
N HIS A 167 -0.86 10.10 -2.38
CA HIS A 167 0.57 10.32 -2.30
C HIS A 167 1.20 10.05 -3.66
N LEU A 168 1.43 11.10 -4.45
CA LEU A 168 1.95 11.00 -5.81
C LEU A 168 3.43 10.60 -5.83
N GLY A 169 3.85 9.89 -6.86
CA GLY A 169 5.27 9.59 -7.08
C GLY A 169 5.53 8.63 -8.22
N VAL A 170 6.61 8.90 -8.95
CA VAL A 170 7.25 7.95 -9.85
C VAL A 170 8.29 7.19 -9.03
N THR A 171 8.32 5.86 -9.12
CA THR A 171 9.34 5.03 -8.47
C THR A 171 10.37 4.58 -9.50
N GLU A 172 11.64 4.41 -9.08
CA GLU A 172 12.70 3.92 -9.95
C GLU A 172 12.80 4.73 -11.26
N ALA A 173 12.75 6.05 -11.13
CA ALA A 173 12.64 6.97 -12.28
C ALA A 173 13.92 7.08 -13.10
N GLY A 174 15.05 6.61 -12.58
CA GLY A 174 16.40 6.77 -13.15
C GLY A 174 17.28 7.66 -12.28
N ASP A 175 18.51 7.87 -12.72
CA ASP A 175 19.52 8.62 -12.00
C ASP A 175 19.59 10.10 -12.40
N GLY A 176 20.13 10.92 -11.50
CA GLY A 176 20.47 12.32 -11.72
C GLY A 176 19.33 13.16 -12.28
N ASP A 177 19.62 13.98 -13.28
CA ASP A 177 18.65 14.93 -13.85
C ASP A 177 17.55 14.22 -14.63
N TYR A 178 17.84 13.09 -15.27
CA TYR A 178 16.83 12.30 -15.97
C TYR A 178 15.73 11.81 -15.02
N GLY A 179 16.13 11.26 -13.88
CA GLY A 179 15.18 10.81 -12.85
C GLY A 179 14.36 11.96 -12.27
N ARG A 180 14.97 13.12 -12.05
CA ARG A 180 14.26 14.34 -11.58
C ARG A 180 13.24 14.84 -12.60
N ILE A 181 13.64 14.98 -13.87
CA ILE A 181 12.74 15.42 -14.95
C ILE A 181 11.56 14.48 -15.08
N LYS A 182 11.82 13.17 -15.12
CA LYS A 182 10.77 12.15 -15.23
C LYS A 182 9.79 12.17 -14.06
N SER A 183 10.29 12.32 -12.83
CA SER A 183 9.47 12.40 -11.64
C SER A 183 8.65 13.69 -11.56
N THR A 184 9.21 14.80 -12.04
CA THR A 184 8.55 16.11 -12.05
C THR A 184 7.47 16.20 -13.13
N ALA A 185 7.72 15.58 -14.30
CA ALA A 185 6.76 15.58 -15.40
C ALA A 185 5.57 14.64 -15.17
N GLY A 186 5.76 13.54 -14.45
CA GLY A 186 4.69 12.62 -14.05
C GLY A 186 3.83 13.18 -12.94
#